data_0266a7907858f201e8f332d26ab21735
#
_entry.id   0266a7907858f201e8f332d26ab21735
#
_cell.length_a   1.000
_cell.length_b   1.000
_cell.length_c   1.000
_cell.angle_alpha   90.00
_cell.angle_beta   90.00
_cell.angle_gamma   90.00
#
_symmetry.space_group_name_H-M   'P 1'
#
loop_
_entity.id
_entity.type
_entity.pdbx_description
1 polymer ?
#
loop_
_entity_poly.entity_id
_entity_poly.type
_entity_poly.pdbx_seq_one_letter_code
_entity_poly.pdbx_strand_id
1 'polypeptide(L)'
;DIRATFFWTGHAAENNVEMVGLVRDAGHETGCHGLYHETLGDPLFPLPNNWPVLPSEVEGRLREATRIVRKTSGVRPVSFRCPRLWGSTTVLNVLEKLGYLADASFPLYFYRKPFTPYHPSSKDWTKPGKMRIVEIPNFCDLSMESNDPYQRDRDQWPLFRTKSAEALMEKAESFIVYVEARKRRPVL
;
A
#
# COMPACT_ATOMS: atom_id res chain seq x y z
N ASP A 1 -19.25 5.82 -12.36
CA ASP A 1 -19.00 4.88 -11.26
C ASP A 1 -17.52 4.86 -10.93
N ILE A 2 -17.18 4.95 -9.64
CA ILE A 2 -15.80 4.87 -9.17
C ILE A 2 -15.50 3.42 -8.81
N ARG A 3 -14.41 2.87 -9.36
CA ARG A 3 -13.88 1.57 -8.92
C ARG A 3 -12.73 1.79 -7.93
N ALA A 4 -12.65 0.92 -6.91
CA ALA A 4 -11.64 0.99 -5.87
C ALA A 4 -11.03 -0.40 -5.63
N THR A 5 -9.84 -0.42 -5.04
CA THR A 5 -9.22 -1.64 -4.52
C THR A 5 -9.41 -1.69 -3.01
N PHE A 6 -10.00 -2.77 -2.53
CA PHE A 6 -10.16 -3.06 -1.10
C PHE A 6 -9.10 -4.07 -0.67
N PHE A 7 -8.18 -3.64 0.16
CA PHE A 7 -7.11 -4.48 0.68
C PHE A 7 -7.55 -5.19 1.97
N TRP A 8 -7.71 -6.49 1.91
CA TRP A 8 -8.16 -7.33 3.01
C TRP A 8 -7.01 -8.03 3.70
N THR A 9 -6.93 -7.99 5.02
CA THR A 9 -6.14 -8.99 5.73
C THR A 9 -6.81 -10.35 5.61
N GLY A 10 -6.04 -11.44 5.66
CA GLY A 10 -6.62 -12.79 5.63
C GLY A 10 -7.68 -12.96 6.72
N HIS A 11 -7.36 -12.54 7.95
CA HIS A 11 -8.28 -12.60 9.09
C HIS A 11 -9.57 -11.79 8.87
N ALA A 12 -9.46 -10.55 8.37
CA ALA A 12 -10.64 -9.73 8.09
C ALA A 12 -11.51 -10.34 6.99
N ALA A 13 -10.90 -10.87 5.93
CA ALA A 13 -11.62 -11.52 4.84
C ALA A 13 -12.39 -12.76 5.33
N GLU A 14 -11.74 -13.61 6.12
CA GLU A 14 -12.35 -14.84 6.63
C GLU A 14 -13.56 -14.57 7.57
N ASN A 15 -13.49 -13.49 8.33
CA ASN A 15 -14.57 -13.11 9.27
C ASN A 15 -15.64 -12.21 8.63
N ASN A 16 -15.49 -11.81 7.36
CA ASN A 16 -16.43 -10.91 6.68
C ASN A 16 -16.73 -11.39 5.25
N VAL A 17 -16.98 -12.68 5.07
CA VAL A 17 -17.15 -13.32 3.75
C VAL A 17 -18.22 -12.61 2.90
N GLU A 18 -19.33 -12.26 3.52
CA GLU A 18 -20.43 -11.55 2.85
C GLU A 18 -20.00 -10.19 2.32
N MET A 19 -19.27 -9.40 3.12
CA MET A 19 -18.78 -8.07 2.71
C MET A 19 -17.74 -8.17 1.59
N VAL A 20 -16.86 -9.17 1.64
CA VAL A 20 -15.90 -9.43 0.55
C VAL A 20 -16.64 -9.75 -0.74
N GLY A 21 -17.71 -10.54 -0.65
CA GLY A 21 -18.61 -10.86 -1.77
C GLY A 21 -19.26 -9.61 -2.35
N LEU A 22 -19.86 -8.77 -1.51
CA LEU A 22 -20.49 -7.51 -1.94
C LEU A 22 -19.52 -6.57 -2.66
N VAL A 23 -18.30 -6.41 -2.14
CA VAL A 23 -17.24 -5.59 -2.76
C VAL A 23 -16.87 -6.12 -4.14
N ARG A 24 -16.66 -7.43 -4.27
CA ARG A 24 -16.38 -8.08 -5.55
C ARG A 24 -17.52 -7.91 -6.56
N ASP A 25 -18.76 -8.17 -6.12
CA ASP A 25 -19.95 -8.17 -6.99
C ASP A 25 -20.32 -6.76 -7.44
N ALA A 26 -19.94 -5.73 -6.67
CA ALA A 26 -19.99 -4.33 -7.07
C ALA A 26 -18.90 -3.95 -8.11
N GLY A 27 -18.04 -4.89 -8.49
CA GLY A 27 -16.99 -4.68 -9.49
C GLY A 27 -15.74 -3.98 -8.96
N HIS A 28 -15.55 -3.94 -7.64
CA HIS A 28 -14.31 -3.47 -7.02
C HIS A 28 -13.25 -4.58 -6.97
N GLU A 29 -11.98 -4.18 -6.87
CA GLU A 29 -10.88 -5.11 -6.71
C GLU A 29 -10.72 -5.57 -5.26
N THR A 30 -10.42 -6.86 -5.06
CA THR A 30 -10.05 -7.44 -3.76
C THR A 30 -8.54 -7.69 -3.71
N GLY A 31 -7.81 -6.77 -3.08
CA GLY A 31 -6.38 -6.89 -2.82
C GLY A 31 -6.08 -7.56 -1.47
N CYS A 32 -4.81 -7.84 -1.21
CA CYS A 32 -4.34 -8.45 0.04
C CYS A 32 -3.59 -7.44 0.93
N HIS A 33 -3.75 -7.58 2.26
CA HIS A 33 -3.17 -6.68 3.27
C HIS A 33 -2.44 -7.42 4.41
N GLY A 34 -1.78 -8.53 4.10
CA GLY A 34 -1.19 -9.39 5.12
C GLY A 34 -2.21 -10.33 5.77
N LEU A 35 -1.79 -11.02 6.84
CA LEU A 35 -2.62 -12.03 7.51
C LEU A 35 -3.44 -11.45 8.65
N TYR A 36 -2.79 -10.71 9.59
CA TYR A 36 -3.40 -10.14 10.79
C TYR A 36 -3.12 -8.63 10.96
N HIS A 37 -2.74 -7.92 9.92
CA HIS A 37 -2.23 -6.54 10.00
C HIS A 37 -0.91 -6.44 10.77
N GLU A 38 -0.11 -7.49 10.74
CA GLU A 38 1.22 -7.58 11.32
C GLU A 38 2.25 -6.72 10.56
N THR A 39 3.37 -6.41 11.17
CA THR A 39 4.48 -5.69 10.52
C THR A 39 5.32 -6.67 9.70
N LEU A 40 5.09 -6.68 8.38
CA LEU A 40 5.76 -7.57 7.43
C LEU A 40 7.10 -7.01 6.93
N GLY A 41 7.20 -5.70 6.82
CA GLY A 41 8.38 -5.01 6.29
C GLY A 41 9.15 -4.22 7.36
N ASP A 42 9.93 -3.26 6.90
CA ASP A 42 10.82 -2.48 7.75
C ASP A 42 10.08 -1.33 8.44
N PRO A 43 10.08 -1.25 9.79
CA PRO A 43 9.49 -0.14 10.49
C PRO A 43 10.14 1.20 10.13
N LEU A 44 9.34 2.20 9.78
CA LEU A 44 9.83 3.54 9.43
C LEU A 44 9.99 4.44 10.66
N PHE A 45 9.35 4.09 11.76
CA PHE A 45 9.43 4.79 13.04
C PHE A 45 9.15 3.84 14.20
N PRO A 46 9.63 4.15 15.41
CA PRO A 46 9.34 3.35 16.59
C PRO A 46 7.83 3.30 16.88
N LEU A 47 7.31 2.12 17.10
CA LEU A 47 5.95 1.90 17.54
C LEU A 47 5.96 0.94 18.73
N PRO A 48 5.54 1.36 19.94
CA PRO A 48 5.55 0.50 21.12
C PRO A 48 4.77 -0.80 20.88
N ASN A 49 5.27 -1.89 21.40
CA ASN A 49 4.66 -3.23 21.31
C ASN A 49 4.40 -3.72 19.87
N ASN A 50 5.18 -3.25 18.92
CA ASN A 50 5.08 -3.68 17.53
C ASN A 50 6.42 -4.29 17.07
N TRP A 51 6.41 -5.59 16.86
CA TRP A 51 7.58 -6.35 16.44
C TRP A 51 7.41 -6.80 15.00
N PRO A 52 8.41 -6.57 14.13
CA PRO A 52 8.38 -7.10 12.77
C PRO A 52 8.34 -8.63 12.77
N VAL A 53 7.64 -9.18 11.81
CA VAL A 53 7.71 -10.61 11.48
C VAL A 53 9.14 -10.95 11.04
N LEU A 54 9.65 -12.11 11.47
CA LEU A 54 10.98 -12.53 11.02
C LEU A 54 11.03 -12.68 9.50
N PRO A 55 12.11 -12.28 8.83
CA PRO A 55 12.24 -12.38 7.39
C PRO A 55 11.95 -13.78 6.83
N SER A 56 12.28 -14.83 7.58
CA SER A 56 12.01 -16.23 7.23
C SER A 56 10.51 -16.60 7.27
N GLU A 57 9.68 -15.85 8.00
CA GLU A 57 8.24 -16.10 8.14
C GLU A 57 7.40 -15.31 7.12
N VAL A 58 7.96 -14.27 6.51
CA VAL A 58 7.22 -13.36 5.61
C VAL A 58 6.54 -14.14 4.48
N GLU A 59 7.24 -15.08 3.84
CA GLU A 59 6.66 -15.87 2.75
C GLU A 59 5.48 -16.72 3.23
N GLY A 60 5.60 -17.38 4.36
CA GLY A 60 4.52 -18.19 4.93
C GLY A 60 3.28 -17.36 5.24
N ARG A 61 3.47 -16.17 5.86
CA ARG A 61 2.39 -15.23 6.17
C ARG A 61 1.68 -14.72 4.94
N LEU A 62 2.44 -14.28 3.92
CA LEU A 62 1.88 -13.77 2.67
C LEU A 62 1.17 -14.86 1.87
N ARG A 63 1.71 -16.06 1.82
CA ARG A 63 1.09 -17.21 1.16
C ARG A 63 -0.24 -17.56 1.80
N GLU A 64 -0.30 -17.61 3.12
CA GLU A 64 -1.53 -17.92 3.85
C GLU A 64 -2.57 -16.81 3.69
N ALA A 65 -2.19 -15.53 3.82
CA ALA A 65 -3.07 -14.40 3.57
C ALA A 65 -3.66 -14.45 2.15
N THR A 66 -2.82 -14.70 1.14
CA THR A 66 -3.24 -14.85 -0.25
C THR A 66 -4.24 -15.98 -0.44
N ARG A 67 -3.99 -17.14 0.20
CA ARG A 67 -4.86 -18.30 0.16
C ARG A 67 -6.26 -17.99 0.74
N ILE A 68 -6.29 -17.33 1.89
CA ILE A 68 -7.55 -16.97 2.56
C ILE A 68 -8.32 -15.94 1.74
N VAL A 69 -7.70 -14.83 1.33
CA VAL A 69 -8.37 -13.81 0.51
C VAL A 69 -8.91 -14.41 -0.79
N ARG A 70 -8.13 -15.27 -1.47
CA ARG A 70 -8.59 -15.99 -2.66
C ARG A 70 -9.78 -16.89 -2.38
N LYS A 71 -9.74 -17.66 -1.29
CA LYS A 71 -10.83 -18.57 -0.90
C LYS A 71 -12.12 -17.80 -0.63
N THR A 72 -12.00 -16.66 0.07
CA THR A 72 -13.15 -15.84 0.49
C THR A 72 -13.76 -15.06 -0.66
N SER A 73 -12.91 -14.42 -1.48
CA SER A 73 -13.38 -13.60 -2.61
C SER A 73 -13.74 -14.41 -3.86
N GLY A 74 -13.28 -15.65 -3.96
CA GLY A 74 -13.35 -16.44 -5.19
C GLY A 74 -12.38 -15.98 -6.29
N VAL A 75 -11.63 -14.88 -6.06
CA VAL A 75 -10.69 -14.29 -7.03
C VAL A 75 -9.29 -14.26 -6.43
N ARG A 76 -8.27 -14.56 -7.24
CA ARG A 76 -6.89 -14.44 -6.79
C ARG A 76 -6.52 -12.95 -6.65
N PRO A 77 -6.08 -12.48 -5.48
CA PRO A 77 -5.58 -11.13 -5.35
C PRO A 77 -4.30 -10.95 -6.17
N VAL A 78 -4.23 -9.85 -6.93
CA VAL A 78 -3.08 -9.48 -7.75
C VAL A 78 -2.43 -8.18 -7.29
N SER A 79 -3.06 -7.47 -6.36
CA SER A 79 -2.56 -6.27 -5.71
C SER A 79 -2.35 -6.48 -4.22
N PHE A 80 -1.35 -5.80 -3.68
CA PHE A 80 -0.98 -5.87 -2.28
C PHE A 80 -0.78 -4.47 -1.69
N ARG A 81 -0.99 -4.34 -0.39
CA ARG A 81 -0.57 -3.20 0.42
C ARG A 81 -0.07 -3.69 1.76
N CYS A 82 1.14 -3.29 2.15
CA CYS A 82 1.66 -3.61 3.47
C CYS A 82 0.86 -2.91 4.57
N PRO A 83 0.58 -3.60 5.69
CA PRO A 83 0.17 -2.93 6.91
C PRO A 83 1.08 -1.74 7.25
N ARG A 84 0.47 -0.60 7.59
CA ARG A 84 1.15 0.67 7.92
C ARG A 84 2.00 1.26 6.78
N LEU A 85 1.90 0.76 5.56
CA LEU A 85 2.79 1.09 4.43
C LEU A 85 4.27 0.71 4.69
N TRP A 86 4.52 -0.21 5.58
CA TRP A 86 5.87 -0.66 5.92
C TRP A 86 6.27 -1.86 5.04
N GLY A 87 6.69 -1.54 3.81
CA GLY A 87 7.24 -2.50 2.87
C GLY A 87 8.70 -2.82 3.15
N SER A 88 9.25 -3.79 2.44
CA SER A 88 10.68 -4.11 2.44
C SER A 88 11.07 -4.85 1.16
N THR A 89 12.36 -4.92 0.90
CA THR A 89 12.89 -5.71 -0.21
C THR A 89 12.50 -7.20 -0.10
N THR A 90 12.46 -7.74 1.10
CA THR A 90 12.00 -9.12 1.34
C THR A 90 10.54 -9.28 0.95
N VAL A 91 9.67 -8.37 1.38
CA VAL A 91 8.24 -8.42 1.04
C VAL A 91 8.03 -8.37 -0.46
N LEU A 92 8.65 -7.42 -1.16
CA LEU A 92 8.49 -7.27 -2.61
C LEU A 92 8.99 -8.50 -3.39
N ASN A 93 10.12 -9.08 -3.00
CA ASN A 93 10.63 -10.31 -3.60
C ASN A 93 9.66 -11.50 -3.41
N VAL A 94 9.03 -11.59 -2.23
CA VAL A 94 8.02 -12.63 -1.96
C VAL A 94 6.74 -12.38 -2.78
N LEU A 95 6.26 -11.15 -2.85
CA LEU A 95 5.09 -10.80 -3.65
C LEU A 95 5.30 -11.15 -5.13
N GLU A 96 6.46 -10.82 -5.69
CA GLU A 96 6.80 -11.21 -7.06
C GLU A 96 6.83 -12.73 -7.25
N LYS A 97 7.44 -13.46 -6.32
CA LYS A 97 7.45 -14.93 -6.31
C LYS A 97 6.04 -15.51 -6.24
N LEU A 98 5.15 -14.88 -5.48
CA LEU A 98 3.75 -15.26 -5.37
C LEU A 98 2.92 -14.80 -6.59
N GLY A 99 3.48 -14.01 -7.50
CA GLY A 99 2.83 -13.60 -8.75
C GLY A 99 1.86 -12.43 -8.56
N TYR A 100 2.10 -11.54 -7.60
CA TYR A 100 1.43 -10.24 -7.53
C TYR A 100 1.89 -9.35 -8.68
N LEU A 101 0.97 -8.51 -9.15
CA LEU A 101 1.22 -7.58 -10.27
C LEU A 101 1.51 -6.17 -9.79
N ALA A 102 0.91 -5.77 -8.65
CA ALA A 102 1.08 -4.44 -8.08
C ALA A 102 1.24 -4.50 -6.56
N ASP A 103 2.05 -3.59 -6.05
CA ASP A 103 2.12 -3.24 -4.63
C ASP A 103 1.86 -1.74 -4.45
N ALA A 104 1.18 -1.37 -3.39
CA ALA A 104 0.87 0.01 -3.06
C ALA A 104 1.31 0.34 -1.63
N SER A 105 2.53 -0.09 -1.30
CA SER A 105 3.09 0.06 0.05
C SER A 105 4.05 1.23 0.19
N PHE A 106 4.51 1.84 -0.92
CA PHE A 106 5.56 2.85 -0.87
C PHE A 106 5.06 4.15 -0.20
N PRO A 107 5.54 4.48 1.02
CA PRO A 107 5.13 5.67 1.75
C PRO A 107 5.85 6.91 1.22
N LEU A 108 5.24 7.59 0.28
CA LEU A 108 5.83 8.76 -0.38
C LEU A 108 6.14 9.89 0.62
N TYR A 109 5.37 10.01 1.70
CA TYR A 109 5.63 10.98 2.75
C TYR A 109 7.02 10.81 3.38
N PHE A 110 7.52 9.58 3.47
CA PHE A 110 8.80 9.24 4.07
C PHE A 110 9.96 9.29 3.05
N TYR A 111 9.83 8.55 1.94
CA TYR A 111 10.92 8.43 0.95
C TYR A 111 10.98 9.59 -0.05
N ARG A 112 9.87 10.29 -0.27
CA ARG A 112 9.74 11.49 -1.12
C ARG A 112 9.97 11.27 -2.63
N LYS A 113 10.46 10.12 -3.06
CA LYS A 113 10.69 9.72 -4.46
C LYS A 113 10.74 8.19 -4.57
N PRO A 114 10.33 7.58 -5.70
CA PRO A 114 9.75 8.19 -6.89
C PRO A 114 8.29 8.62 -6.70
N PHE A 115 7.79 9.54 -7.55
CA PHE A 115 6.40 10.02 -7.52
C PHE A 115 5.45 9.20 -8.40
N THR A 116 5.98 8.44 -9.34
CA THR A 116 5.21 7.68 -10.33
C THR A 116 5.41 6.20 -10.12
N PRO A 117 4.46 5.35 -10.55
CA PRO A 117 4.65 3.91 -10.52
C PRO A 117 5.97 3.50 -11.17
N TYR A 118 6.60 2.48 -10.61
CA TYR A 118 7.89 1.97 -11.09
C TYR A 118 8.02 0.48 -10.83
N HIS A 119 8.91 -0.16 -11.56
CA HIS A 119 9.34 -1.53 -11.29
C HIS A 119 10.47 -1.49 -10.27
N PRO A 120 10.33 -2.12 -9.09
CA PRO A 120 11.35 -2.09 -8.06
C PRO A 120 12.62 -2.87 -8.44
N SER A 121 13.69 -2.57 -7.72
CA SER A 121 14.88 -3.42 -7.69
C SER A 121 14.71 -4.55 -6.67
N SER A 122 15.08 -5.78 -7.05
CA SER A 122 15.11 -6.92 -6.13
C SER A 122 16.16 -6.82 -5.01
N LYS A 123 17.05 -5.81 -5.08
CA LYS A 123 18.08 -5.53 -4.05
C LYS A 123 17.70 -4.38 -3.13
N ASP A 124 16.86 -3.46 -3.60
CA ASP A 124 16.40 -2.29 -2.87
C ASP A 124 15.07 -1.84 -3.46
N TRP A 125 13.97 -2.21 -2.82
CA TRP A 125 12.63 -1.96 -3.32
C TRP A 125 12.30 -0.47 -3.47
N THR A 126 13.00 0.39 -2.76
CA THR A 126 12.80 1.85 -2.84
C THR A 126 13.38 2.48 -4.10
N LYS A 127 14.07 1.69 -4.91
CA LYS A 127 14.72 2.14 -6.16
C LYS A 127 14.15 1.43 -7.38
N PRO A 128 14.05 2.13 -8.51
CA PRO A 128 13.71 1.49 -9.78
C PRO A 128 14.68 0.36 -10.16
N GLY A 129 14.12 -0.70 -10.74
CA GLY A 129 14.86 -1.89 -11.15
C GLY A 129 14.13 -2.68 -12.24
N LYS A 130 14.18 -4.01 -12.15
CA LYS A 130 13.70 -4.92 -13.20
C LYS A 130 12.68 -5.95 -12.70
N MET A 131 12.13 -5.80 -11.50
CA MET A 131 11.05 -6.68 -11.04
C MET A 131 9.83 -6.51 -11.96
N ARG A 132 9.01 -7.55 -12.09
CA ARG A 132 7.78 -7.50 -12.90
C ARG A 132 6.64 -6.81 -12.17
N ILE A 133 6.62 -6.93 -10.83
CA ILE A 133 5.66 -6.21 -10.00
C ILE A 133 5.86 -4.70 -10.15
N VAL A 134 4.76 -3.97 -10.10
CA VAL A 134 4.76 -2.49 -10.12
C VAL A 134 4.53 -1.98 -8.71
N GLU A 135 5.40 -1.11 -8.24
CA GLU A 135 5.18 -0.35 -7.01
C GLU A 135 4.45 0.96 -7.34
N ILE A 136 3.35 1.21 -6.62
CA ILE A 136 2.51 2.40 -6.77
C ILE A 136 2.68 3.24 -5.50
N PRO A 137 3.44 4.36 -5.54
CA PRO A 137 3.64 5.21 -4.39
C PRO A 137 2.32 5.80 -3.88
N ASN A 138 2.14 5.79 -2.56
CA ASN A 138 0.96 6.34 -1.94
C ASN A 138 0.96 7.87 -1.98
N PHE A 139 -0.21 8.45 -2.21
CA PHE A 139 -0.40 9.89 -2.17
C PHE A 139 -0.04 10.49 -0.82
N CYS A 140 0.62 11.64 -0.83
CA CYS A 140 0.84 12.49 0.34
C CYS A 140 1.05 13.95 -0.10
N ASP A 141 0.87 14.90 0.80
CA ASP A 141 1.10 16.31 0.52
C ASP A 141 2.57 16.70 0.74
N LEU A 142 3.39 16.55 -0.31
CA LEU A 142 4.80 16.94 -0.27
C LEU A 142 5.03 18.45 -0.34
N SER A 143 4.02 19.26 -0.64
CA SER A 143 4.12 20.73 -0.64
C SER A 143 4.08 21.29 0.77
N MET A 144 3.53 20.53 1.72
CA MET A 144 3.41 20.92 3.13
C MET A 144 4.76 20.78 3.86
N GLU A 145 5.10 21.75 4.68
CA GLU A 145 6.19 21.60 5.65
C GLU A 145 5.79 20.62 6.74
N SER A 146 6.74 19.78 7.17
CA SER A 146 6.49 18.79 8.21
C SER A 146 7.17 19.21 9.52
N ASN A 147 6.41 19.12 10.61
CA ASN A 147 6.91 19.25 11.97
C ASN A 147 7.15 17.88 12.64
N ASP A 148 6.78 16.79 11.99
CA ASP A 148 7.02 15.41 12.46
C ASP A 148 8.36 14.92 11.94
N PRO A 149 9.27 14.41 12.82
CA PRO A 149 10.58 13.89 12.40
C PRO A 149 10.49 12.74 11.39
N TYR A 150 9.37 12.03 11.37
CA TYR A 150 9.08 10.96 10.41
C TYR A 150 8.15 11.41 9.26
N GLN A 151 7.78 12.69 9.22
CA GLN A 151 6.97 13.32 8.17
C GLN A 151 5.54 12.73 8.01
N ARG A 152 5.00 12.10 9.05
CA ARG A 152 3.68 11.43 9.04
C ARG A 152 2.52 12.40 8.86
N ASP A 153 2.70 13.68 9.22
CA ASP A 153 1.73 14.75 9.03
C ASP A 153 1.48 15.06 7.54
N ARG A 154 2.37 14.62 6.63
CA ARG A 154 2.18 14.68 5.19
C ARG A 154 1.31 13.53 4.65
N ASP A 155 1.14 12.47 5.41
CA ASP A 155 0.23 11.38 5.07
C ASP A 155 -1.21 11.84 5.30
N GLN A 156 -2.01 11.82 4.25
CA GLN A 156 -3.34 12.43 4.25
C GLN A 156 -4.43 11.54 4.82
N TRP A 157 -4.15 10.28 5.16
CA TRP A 157 -5.18 9.37 5.65
C TRP A 157 -5.97 9.87 6.88
N PRO A 158 -5.39 10.62 7.85
CA PRO A 158 -6.17 11.13 8.97
C PRO A 158 -7.22 12.15 8.54
N LEU A 159 -6.99 12.86 7.43
CA LEU A 159 -7.88 13.89 6.92
C LEU A 159 -9.17 13.31 6.34
N PHE A 160 -9.17 12.07 5.86
CA PHE A 160 -10.38 11.39 5.38
C PHE A 160 -11.47 11.26 6.45
N ARG A 161 -11.12 11.41 7.71
CA ARG A 161 -12.06 11.37 8.84
C ARG A 161 -12.52 12.74 9.31
N THR A 162 -11.81 13.80 8.94
CA THR A 162 -11.99 15.13 9.54
C THR A 162 -12.22 16.25 8.54
N LYS A 163 -12.07 15.98 7.24
CA LYS A 163 -12.20 16.96 6.17
C LYS A 163 -13.30 16.57 5.19
N SER A 164 -13.88 17.60 4.56
CA SER A 164 -14.85 17.38 3.49
C SER A 164 -14.18 16.85 2.22
N ALA A 165 -14.98 16.32 1.30
CA ALA A 165 -14.51 15.86 -0.01
C ALA A 165 -13.83 16.98 -0.80
N GLU A 166 -14.38 18.20 -0.75
CA GLU A 166 -13.82 19.38 -1.41
C GLU A 166 -12.42 19.71 -0.88
N ALA A 167 -12.23 19.72 0.44
CA ALA A 167 -10.93 19.98 1.05
C ALA A 167 -9.89 18.88 0.71
N LEU A 168 -10.33 17.64 0.51
CA LEU A 168 -9.45 16.55 0.07
C LEU A 168 -9.09 16.70 -1.41
N MET A 169 -10.04 17.14 -2.26
CA MET A 169 -9.79 17.43 -3.67
C MET A 169 -8.80 18.58 -3.84
N GLU A 170 -8.94 19.67 -3.09
CA GLU A 170 -7.97 20.78 -3.10
C GLU A 170 -6.54 20.32 -2.77
N LYS A 171 -6.40 19.37 -1.84
CA LYS A 171 -5.09 18.77 -1.53
C LYS A 171 -4.56 17.90 -2.66
N ALA A 172 -5.41 17.13 -3.31
CA ALA A 172 -5.03 16.33 -4.46
C ALA A 172 -4.58 17.23 -5.62
N GLU A 173 -5.30 18.31 -5.90
CA GLU A 173 -4.94 19.31 -6.90
C GLU A 173 -3.61 19.99 -6.58
N SER A 174 -3.38 20.38 -5.32
CA SER A 174 -2.11 20.94 -4.87
C SER A 174 -0.95 19.98 -5.09
N PHE A 175 -1.16 18.69 -4.86
CA PHE A 175 -0.14 17.66 -5.14
C PHE A 175 0.11 17.50 -6.64
N ILE A 176 -0.94 17.52 -7.46
CA ILE A 176 -0.80 17.47 -8.94
C ILE A 176 0.06 18.65 -9.41
N VAL A 177 -0.26 19.86 -9.01
CA VAL A 177 0.51 21.07 -9.34
C VAL A 177 1.98 20.92 -8.88
N TYR A 178 2.19 20.43 -7.66
CA TYR A 178 3.53 20.20 -7.13
C TYR A 178 4.34 19.22 -7.98
N VAL A 179 3.72 18.13 -8.46
CA VAL A 179 4.38 17.10 -9.27
C VAL A 179 4.61 17.59 -10.70
N GLU A 180 3.64 18.28 -11.31
CA GLU A 180 3.74 18.84 -12.64
C GLU A 180 4.85 19.89 -12.76
N ALA A 181 4.97 20.77 -11.76
CA ALA A 181 6.05 21.74 -11.68
C ALA A 181 7.45 21.10 -11.68
N ARG A 182 7.54 19.81 -11.35
CA ARG A 182 8.76 18.99 -11.39
C ARG A 182 8.86 18.12 -12.63
N LYS A 183 8.00 18.38 -13.64
CA LYS A 183 7.94 17.59 -14.90
C LYS A 183 7.72 16.09 -14.63
N ARG A 184 6.91 15.75 -13.67
CA ARG A 184 6.52 14.39 -13.31
C ARG A 184 5.02 14.20 -13.51
N ARG A 185 4.60 12.99 -13.84
CA ARG A 185 3.18 12.65 -13.83
C ARG A 185 2.76 12.31 -12.39
N PRO A 186 1.65 12.87 -11.88
CA PRO A 186 1.15 12.52 -10.57
C PRO A 186 0.63 11.09 -10.53
N VAL A 187 0.67 10.50 -9.34
CA VAL A 187 -0.01 9.24 -9.01
C VAL A 187 -1.06 9.58 -7.94
N LEU A 188 -2.30 9.34 -8.23
CA LEU A 188 -3.43 9.56 -7.33
C LEU A 188 -4.03 8.22 -6.89
#